data_eacdc607b7c112c1948d0b7f09849667
#
_entry.id   eacdc607b7c112c1948d0b7f09849667
#
_cell.length_a   1.000
_cell.length_b   1.000
_cell.length_c   1.000
_cell.angle_alpha   90.00
_cell.angle_beta   90.00
_cell.angle_gamma   90.00
#
_symmetry.space_group_name_H-M   'P 1'
#
loop_
_entity.id
_entity.type
_entity.pdbx_description
1 polymer ?
#
loop_
_entity_poly.entity_id
_entity_poly.type
_entity_poly.pdbx_seq_one_letter_code
_entity_poly.pdbx_strand_id
1 'polypeptide(L)'
;VYGLDASEYLLFAASTDNACPPQASINSQGLWDELSEADLAQSRVAYSLALASNVLSRADELHAAWAVDEGNFVADFANAGLGNSVYSTSQEALNDLSDALFYVEKVVKDYKLARPIGILGCSQITCPENVESRFSRMSKEAIIANLQAAHHIFTGAQGEETSLGLEDYLVSVEGGEALALPMVESLTQTVAALEGMDSTIYDAVAEEG
;
A
#
# COMPACT_ATOMS: atom_id res chain seq x y z
N VAL A 1 -13.14 12.38 0.15
CA VAL A 1 -12.33 11.19 -0.21
C VAL A 1 -11.30 11.62 -1.24
N TYR A 2 -10.03 11.28 -1.08
CA TYR A 2 -8.93 11.63 -1.98
C TYR A 2 -7.87 10.51 -1.94
N GLY A 3 -6.89 10.57 -2.84
CA GLY A 3 -5.85 9.56 -2.97
C GLY A 3 -6.17 8.52 -4.05
N LEU A 4 -5.37 7.44 -4.07
CA LEU A 4 -5.45 6.41 -5.10
C LEU A 4 -6.76 5.63 -5.06
N ASP A 5 -7.32 5.33 -3.88
CA ASP A 5 -8.59 4.62 -3.73
C ASP A 5 -9.77 5.39 -4.35
N ALA A 6 -9.76 6.73 -4.18
CA ALA A 6 -10.76 7.57 -4.81
C ALA A 6 -10.62 7.58 -6.34
N SER A 7 -9.39 7.60 -6.84
CA SER A 7 -9.11 7.51 -8.28
C SER A 7 -9.58 6.17 -8.84
N GLU A 8 -9.29 5.08 -8.15
CA GLU A 8 -9.75 3.75 -8.51
C GLU A 8 -11.28 3.69 -8.62
N TYR A 9 -11.98 4.14 -7.57
CA TYR A 9 -13.45 4.16 -7.59
C TYR A 9 -14.00 4.95 -8.78
N LEU A 10 -13.47 6.14 -9.05
CA LEU A 10 -13.97 6.99 -10.13
C LEU A 10 -13.72 6.39 -11.52
N LEU A 11 -12.64 5.65 -11.70
CA LEU A 11 -12.24 5.08 -12.99
C LEU A 11 -12.88 3.71 -13.26
N PHE A 12 -13.07 2.88 -12.24
CA PHE A 12 -13.42 1.47 -12.41
C PHE A 12 -14.77 1.08 -11.82
N ALA A 13 -15.38 1.87 -10.90
CA ALA A 13 -16.69 1.53 -10.38
C ALA A 13 -17.79 1.79 -11.44
N ALA A 14 -18.55 0.75 -11.74
CA ALA A 14 -19.63 0.83 -12.74
C ALA A 14 -20.89 1.54 -12.21
N SER A 15 -21.12 1.55 -10.88
CA SER A 15 -22.28 2.20 -10.29
C SER A 15 -22.23 3.70 -10.44
N THR A 16 -23.36 4.28 -10.80
CA THR A 16 -23.60 5.72 -10.81
C THR A 16 -24.28 6.21 -9.52
N ASP A 17 -24.58 5.33 -8.58
CA ASP A 17 -25.15 5.68 -7.29
C ASP A 17 -24.19 6.56 -6.48
N ASN A 18 -24.74 7.47 -5.70
CA ASN A 18 -23.96 8.28 -4.78
C ASN A 18 -23.99 7.71 -3.35
N ALA A 19 -22.91 7.92 -2.60
CA ALA A 19 -22.79 7.51 -1.20
C ALA A 19 -23.14 8.62 -0.20
N CYS A 20 -23.74 9.73 -0.68
CA CYS A 20 -24.14 10.83 0.19
C CYS A 20 -25.34 10.40 1.06
N PRO A 21 -25.39 10.82 2.34
CA PRO A 21 -26.55 10.50 3.18
C PRO A 21 -27.83 11.13 2.59
N PRO A 22 -29.01 10.51 2.83
CA PRO A 22 -30.29 11.01 2.32
C PRO A 22 -30.59 12.47 2.66
N GLN A 23 -30.03 12.97 3.78
CA GLN A 23 -30.21 14.37 4.24
C GLN A 23 -29.32 15.36 3.51
N ALA A 24 -28.30 14.91 2.77
CA ALA A 24 -27.47 15.80 1.97
C ALA A 24 -28.34 16.50 0.90
N SER A 25 -28.10 17.77 0.64
CA SER A 25 -28.89 18.56 -0.30
C SER A 25 -28.97 17.94 -1.70
N ILE A 26 -27.93 17.29 -2.12
CA ILE A 26 -27.87 16.59 -3.42
C ILE A 26 -28.97 15.49 -3.51
N ASN A 27 -29.30 14.81 -2.41
CA ASN A 27 -30.32 13.76 -2.34
C ASN A 27 -31.67 14.34 -1.89
N SER A 28 -31.70 15.12 -0.80
CA SER A 28 -32.95 15.62 -0.20
C SER A 28 -33.72 16.61 -1.10
N GLN A 29 -33.04 17.20 -2.07
CA GLN A 29 -33.64 18.10 -3.05
C GLN A 29 -33.79 17.45 -4.44
N GLY A 30 -33.47 16.16 -4.58
CA GLY A 30 -33.56 15.44 -5.86
C GLY A 30 -32.52 15.84 -6.92
N LEU A 31 -31.51 16.62 -6.54
CA LEU A 31 -30.52 17.15 -7.49
C LEU A 31 -29.66 16.05 -8.14
N TRP A 32 -29.49 14.92 -7.45
CA TRP A 32 -28.76 13.77 -8.02
C TRP A 32 -29.52 13.15 -9.19
N ASP A 33 -30.83 13.00 -9.05
CA ASP A 33 -31.69 12.37 -10.04
C ASP A 33 -31.91 13.25 -11.29
N GLU A 34 -31.60 14.55 -11.19
CA GLU A 34 -31.63 15.49 -12.29
C GLU A 34 -30.38 15.45 -13.19
N LEU A 35 -29.28 14.82 -12.69
CA LEU A 35 -28.03 14.73 -13.45
C LEU A 35 -28.16 13.70 -14.57
N SER A 36 -27.76 14.08 -15.77
CA SER A 36 -27.61 13.12 -16.87
C SER A 36 -26.37 12.25 -16.69
N GLU A 37 -26.34 11.09 -17.36
CA GLU A 37 -25.15 10.23 -17.39
C GLU A 37 -23.91 11.00 -17.92
N ALA A 38 -24.10 11.91 -18.85
CA ALA A 38 -23.03 12.77 -19.38
C ALA A 38 -22.49 13.73 -18.32
N ASP A 39 -23.36 14.34 -17.50
CA ASP A 39 -22.96 15.24 -16.41
C ASP A 39 -22.19 14.45 -15.32
N LEU A 40 -22.66 13.26 -14.98
CA LEU A 40 -21.97 12.36 -14.04
C LEU A 40 -20.60 11.96 -14.56
N ALA A 41 -20.50 11.54 -15.82
CA ALA A 41 -19.23 11.18 -16.44
C ALA A 41 -18.25 12.36 -16.48
N GLN A 42 -18.71 13.54 -16.86
CA GLN A 42 -17.89 14.76 -16.87
C GLN A 42 -17.39 15.12 -15.46
N SER A 43 -18.26 15.02 -14.46
CA SER A 43 -17.91 15.30 -13.06
C SER A 43 -16.87 14.29 -12.54
N ARG A 44 -17.02 13.00 -12.87
CA ARG A 44 -16.05 11.95 -12.54
C ARG A 44 -14.67 12.22 -13.17
N VAL A 45 -14.63 12.58 -14.45
CA VAL A 45 -13.39 12.94 -15.15
C VAL A 45 -12.73 14.15 -14.50
N ALA A 46 -13.48 15.22 -14.24
CA ALA A 46 -12.96 16.44 -13.63
C ALA A 46 -12.37 16.16 -12.23
N TYR A 47 -13.06 15.33 -11.44
CA TYR A 47 -12.55 14.95 -10.12
C TYR A 47 -11.35 14.03 -10.21
N SER A 48 -11.32 13.08 -11.14
CA SER A 48 -10.16 12.22 -11.38
C SER A 48 -8.90 13.01 -11.75
N LEU A 49 -9.03 14.05 -12.58
CA LEU A 49 -7.92 14.94 -12.92
C LEU A 49 -7.42 15.73 -11.70
N ALA A 50 -8.32 16.22 -10.85
CA ALA A 50 -7.94 16.91 -9.62
C ALA A 50 -7.22 15.97 -8.64
N LEU A 51 -7.68 14.70 -8.52
CA LEU A 51 -7.01 13.68 -7.73
C LEU A 51 -5.63 13.32 -8.27
N ALA A 52 -5.49 13.14 -9.59
CA ALA A 52 -4.20 12.84 -10.22
C ALA A 52 -3.20 13.98 -9.95
N SER A 53 -3.63 15.24 -10.08
CA SER A 53 -2.79 16.40 -9.74
C SER A 53 -2.38 16.43 -8.27
N ASN A 54 -3.27 16.07 -7.36
CA ASN A 54 -2.96 15.99 -5.94
C ASN A 54 -1.96 14.86 -5.63
N VAL A 55 -2.16 13.68 -6.22
CA VAL A 55 -1.23 12.53 -6.05
C VAL A 55 0.15 12.89 -6.59
N LEU A 56 0.22 13.51 -7.77
CA LEU A 56 1.49 13.98 -8.34
C LEU A 56 2.19 14.97 -7.42
N SER A 57 1.48 15.98 -6.90
CA SER A 57 2.07 16.95 -5.95
C SER A 57 2.64 16.27 -4.71
N ARG A 58 1.96 15.26 -4.17
CA ARG A 58 2.47 14.50 -3.01
C ARG A 58 3.69 13.64 -3.35
N ALA A 59 3.72 13.06 -4.54
CA ALA A 59 4.87 12.32 -5.03
C ALA A 59 6.09 13.25 -5.23
N ASP A 60 5.87 14.43 -5.78
CA ASP A 60 6.93 15.45 -5.94
C ASP A 60 7.47 15.92 -4.58
N GLU A 61 6.61 16.18 -3.59
CA GLU A 61 7.01 16.53 -2.23
C GLU A 61 7.86 15.43 -1.59
N LEU A 62 7.45 14.16 -1.74
CA LEU A 62 8.19 13.01 -1.23
C LEU A 62 9.54 12.87 -1.93
N HIS A 63 9.56 12.97 -3.26
CA HIS A 63 10.78 12.93 -4.05
C HIS A 63 11.77 14.04 -3.61
N ALA A 64 11.27 15.28 -3.51
CA ALA A 64 12.08 16.41 -3.09
C ALA A 64 12.68 16.22 -1.68
N ALA A 65 11.93 15.63 -0.75
CA ALA A 65 12.46 15.35 0.59
C ALA A 65 13.65 14.37 0.57
N TRP A 66 13.65 13.40 -0.35
CA TRP A 66 14.69 12.38 -0.45
C TRP A 66 15.84 12.75 -1.41
N ALA A 67 15.58 13.57 -2.43
CA ALA A 67 16.57 13.91 -3.45
C ALA A 67 17.81 14.55 -2.85
N VAL A 68 18.99 14.08 -3.30
CA VAL A 68 20.31 14.48 -2.75
C VAL A 68 20.59 15.97 -2.92
N ASP A 69 20.07 16.58 -3.99
CA ASP A 69 20.22 17.98 -4.33
C ASP A 69 19.12 18.90 -3.77
N GLU A 70 18.16 18.31 -3.02
CA GLU A 70 17.06 19.06 -2.39
C GLU A 70 17.04 18.81 -0.87
N GLY A 71 16.05 18.06 -0.35
CA GLY A 71 15.90 17.77 1.08
C GLY A 71 16.93 16.82 1.65
N ASN A 72 17.46 15.93 0.80
CA ASN A 72 18.57 15.02 1.11
C ASN A 72 18.39 14.17 2.39
N PHE A 73 17.17 13.67 2.63
CA PHE A 73 16.89 12.82 3.79
C PHE A 73 17.77 11.54 3.82
N VAL A 74 18.28 11.12 2.65
CA VAL A 74 19.27 10.03 2.57
C VAL A 74 20.50 10.33 3.42
N ALA A 75 21.00 11.59 3.38
CA ALA A 75 22.15 11.98 4.21
C ALA A 75 21.79 12.03 5.71
N ASP A 76 20.59 12.47 6.06
CA ASP A 76 20.12 12.42 7.46
C ASP A 76 20.10 10.99 7.98
N PHE A 77 19.59 10.06 7.18
CA PHE A 77 19.55 8.64 7.54
C PHE A 77 20.97 8.05 7.64
N ALA A 78 21.81 8.28 6.64
CA ALA A 78 23.18 7.76 6.58
C ALA A 78 24.10 8.33 7.69
N ASN A 79 23.84 9.56 8.15
CA ASN A 79 24.60 10.23 9.19
C ASN A 79 23.95 10.13 10.58
N ALA A 80 23.06 9.18 10.81
CA ALA A 80 22.41 8.97 12.08
C ALA A 80 23.43 8.85 13.22
N GLY A 81 23.26 9.63 14.28
CA GLY A 81 24.18 9.69 15.43
C GLY A 81 25.41 10.60 15.26
N LEU A 82 25.58 11.28 14.11
CA LEU A 82 26.73 12.18 13.88
C LEU A 82 26.44 13.65 14.25
N GLY A 83 25.35 13.94 14.94
CA GLY A 83 25.04 15.23 15.55
C GLY A 83 24.40 16.27 14.62
N ASN A 84 24.27 16.00 13.34
CA ASN A 84 23.60 16.86 12.34
C ASN A 84 22.46 16.12 11.59
N SER A 85 22.05 14.97 12.11
CA SER A 85 20.94 14.18 11.63
C SER A 85 19.70 14.37 12.53
N VAL A 86 18.52 14.10 12.00
CA VAL A 86 17.27 14.00 12.78
C VAL A 86 17.30 12.82 13.75
N TYR A 87 18.16 11.84 13.51
CA TYR A 87 18.38 10.68 14.38
C TYR A 87 19.54 10.94 15.34
N SER A 88 19.28 10.84 16.64
CA SER A 88 20.30 11.02 17.69
C SER A 88 21.30 9.85 17.74
N THR A 89 20.91 8.67 17.26
CA THR A 89 21.73 7.45 17.21
C THR A 89 21.45 6.65 15.94
N SER A 90 22.41 5.86 15.50
CA SER A 90 22.21 4.88 14.42
C SER A 90 21.14 3.83 14.78
N GLN A 91 20.98 3.53 16.06
CA GLN A 91 19.95 2.59 16.52
C GLN A 91 18.54 3.12 16.29
N GLU A 92 18.31 4.43 16.46
CA GLU A 92 17.01 5.06 16.15
C GLU A 92 16.67 4.90 14.67
N ALA A 93 17.60 5.18 13.77
CA ALA A 93 17.40 5.01 12.34
C ALA A 93 17.12 3.54 11.96
N LEU A 94 17.86 2.59 12.54
CA LEU A 94 17.62 1.17 12.32
C LEU A 94 16.26 0.70 12.87
N ASN A 95 15.82 1.24 14.00
CA ASN A 95 14.51 0.94 14.55
C ASN A 95 13.40 1.43 13.61
N ASP A 96 13.48 2.66 13.10
CA ASP A 96 12.50 3.19 12.14
C ASP A 96 12.46 2.36 10.86
N LEU A 97 13.63 1.92 10.36
CA LEU A 97 13.69 1.02 9.20
C LEU A 97 13.05 -0.34 9.50
N SER A 98 13.32 -0.91 10.67
CA SER A 98 12.69 -2.16 11.12
C SER A 98 11.19 -2.00 11.29
N ASP A 99 10.74 -0.89 11.86
CA ASP A 99 9.32 -0.61 12.05
C ASP A 99 8.57 -0.52 10.72
N ALA A 100 9.22 -0.03 9.66
CA ALA A 100 8.63 -0.03 8.32
C ALA A 100 8.25 -1.44 7.83
N LEU A 101 8.95 -2.50 8.25
CA LEU A 101 8.63 -3.88 7.90
C LEU A 101 7.35 -4.40 8.57
N PHE A 102 6.91 -3.79 9.70
CA PHE A 102 5.61 -4.12 10.31
C PHE A 102 4.42 -3.78 9.41
N TYR A 103 4.63 -2.98 8.37
CA TYR A 103 3.63 -2.77 7.33
C TYR A 103 3.17 -4.10 6.70
N VAL A 104 4.08 -5.05 6.50
CA VAL A 104 3.74 -6.38 5.98
C VAL A 104 2.81 -7.13 6.93
N GLU A 105 3.09 -7.10 8.23
CA GLU A 105 2.24 -7.77 9.20
C GLU A 105 0.88 -7.08 9.36
N LYS A 106 0.87 -5.76 9.58
CA LYS A 106 -0.34 -5.04 9.94
C LYS A 106 -1.20 -4.67 8.74
N VAL A 107 -0.59 -4.24 7.64
CA VAL A 107 -1.35 -3.79 6.48
C VAL A 107 -1.52 -4.92 5.47
N VAL A 108 -0.45 -5.59 5.05
CA VAL A 108 -0.58 -6.62 4.02
C VAL A 108 -1.30 -7.85 4.56
N LYS A 109 -0.83 -8.43 5.65
CA LYS A 109 -1.43 -9.64 6.22
C LYS A 109 -2.80 -9.38 6.82
N ASP A 110 -2.93 -8.38 7.70
CA ASP A 110 -4.17 -8.18 8.46
C ASP A 110 -5.25 -7.48 7.62
N TYR A 111 -4.93 -6.37 6.97
CA TYR A 111 -5.95 -5.58 6.27
C TYR A 111 -6.19 -6.04 4.83
N LYS A 112 -5.12 -6.33 4.05
CA LYS A 112 -5.30 -6.68 2.63
C LYS A 112 -5.66 -8.16 2.41
N LEU A 113 -5.33 -9.06 3.34
CA LEU A 113 -5.62 -10.49 3.24
C LEU A 113 -6.63 -10.97 4.30
N ALA A 114 -6.30 -10.88 5.60
CA ALA A 114 -7.10 -11.50 6.65
C ALA A 114 -8.52 -10.94 6.77
N ARG A 115 -8.73 -9.64 6.50
CA ARG A 115 -10.07 -9.05 6.51
C ARG A 115 -10.96 -9.56 5.37
N PRO A 116 -10.54 -9.51 4.10
CA PRO A 116 -11.35 -10.03 3.00
C PRO A 116 -11.72 -11.50 3.14
N ILE A 117 -10.80 -12.35 3.61
CA ILE A 117 -11.04 -13.80 3.77
C ILE A 117 -11.76 -14.18 5.08
N GLY A 118 -12.28 -13.23 5.82
CA GLY A 118 -13.12 -13.49 6.98
C GLY A 118 -12.39 -13.77 8.30
N ILE A 119 -11.04 -13.73 8.33
CA ILE A 119 -10.27 -14.05 9.55
C ILE A 119 -10.30 -12.89 10.54
N LEU A 120 -10.33 -11.63 10.06
CA LEU A 120 -10.25 -10.44 10.88
C LEU A 120 -11.33 -9.42 10.52
N GLY A 121 -12.16 -9.01 11.50
CA GLY A 121 -13.09 -7.90 11.35
C GLY A 121 -14.14 -8.05 10.26
N CYS A 122 -14.49 -9.28 9.92
CA CYS A 122 -15.54 -9.66 9.00
C CYS A 122 -16.62 -10.45 9.76
N SER A 123 -17.88 -10.18 9.50
CA SER A 123 -19.01 -10.85 10.15
C SER A 123 -19.61 -11.99 9.30
N GLN A 124 -19.09 -12.19 8.10
CA GLN A 124 -19.48 -13.23 7.15
C GLN A 124 -18.34 -14.23 6.96
N ILE A 125 -18.54 -15.27 6.16
CA ILE A 125 -17.50 -16.26 5.83
C ILE A 125 -16.36 -15.54 5.12
N THR A 126 -16.67 -14.68 4.15
CA THR A 126 -15.76 -13.78 3.46
C THR A 126 -16.36 -12.38 3.35
N CYS A 127 -15.54 -11.37 3.14
CA CYS A 127 -15.96 -9.98 2.98
C CYS A 127 -15.29 -9.35 1.74
N PRO A 128 -15.74 -9.68 0.52
CA PRO A 128 -15.13 -9.16 -0.72
C PRO A 128 -15.17 -7.63 -0.82
N GLU A 129 -16.11 -6.97 -0.14
CA GLU A 129 -16.17 -5.51 -0.03
C GLU A 129 -14.96 -4.89 0.70
N ASN A 130 -14.21 -5.69 1.47
CA ASN A 130 -13.00 -5.27 2.18
C ASN A 130 -11.72 -5.47 1.37
N VAL A 131 -11.80 -6.02 0.15
CA VAL A 131 -10.66 -6.11 -0.77
C VAL A 131 -10.22 -4.69 -1.17
N GLU A 132 -8.94 -4.36 -1.01
CA GLU A 132 -8.41 -3.00 -1.19
C GLU A 132 -8.74 -2.41 -2.57
N SER A 133 -8.27 -3.04 -3.64
CA SER A 133 -8.46 -2.60 -5.02
C SER A 133 -9.55 -3.44 -5.72
N ARG A 134 -10.74 -3.46 -5.13
CA ARG A 134 -11.84 -4.33 -5.57
C ARG A 134 -12.43 -3.96 -6.92
N PHE A 135 -12.36 -2.70 -7.31
CA PHE A 135 -12.94 -2.21 -8.57
C PHE A 135 -11.99 -2.45 -9.74
N SER A 136 -10.70 -2.18 -9.57
CA SER A 136 -9.67 -2.39 -10.58
C SER A 136 -9.15 -3.83 -10.62
N ARG A 137 -9.43 -4.63 -9.57
CA ARG A 137 -8.92 -6.01 -9.39
C ARG A 137 -7.40 -6.12 -9.22
N MET A 138 -6.73 -5.04 -8.83
CA MET A 138 -5.26 -4.95 -8.74
C MET A 138 -4.68 -5.27 -7.34
N SER A 139 -5.49 -5.83 -6.44
CA SER A 139 -5.05 -6.13 -5.05
C SER A 139 -3.89 -7.10 -4.99
N LYS A 140 -3.87 -8.12 -5.86
CA LYS A 140 -2.80 -9.11 -5.92
C LYS A 140 -1.47 -8.45 -6.26
N GLU A 141 -1.45 -7.64 -7.30
CA GLU A 141 -0.28 -6.91 -7.78
C GLU A 141 0.23 -5.91 -6.72
N ALA A 142 -0.69 -5.23 -6.03
CA ALA A 142 -0.34 -4.32 -4.95
C ALA A 142 0.30 -5.06 -3.75
N ILE A 143 -0.22 -6.23 -3.39
CA ILE A 143 0.35 -7.07 -2.33
C ILE A 143 1.75 -7.58 -2.73
N ILE A 144 1.90 -8.08 -3.96
CA ILE A 144 3.20 -8.53 -4.48
C ILE A 144 4.23 -7.38 -4.40
N ALA A 145 3.87 -6.18 -4.87
CA ALA A 145 4.76 -5.02 -4.82
C ALA A 145 5.15 -4.65 -3.38
N ASN A 146 4.23 -4.74 -2.42
CA ASN A 146 4.54 -4.49 -1.01
C ASN A 146 5.52 -5.55 -0.43
N LEU A 147 5.33 -6.82 -0.75
CA LEU A 147 6.21 -7.90 -0.30
C LEU A 147 7.61 -7.80 -0.94
N GLN A 148 7.68 -7.45 -2.22
CA GLN A 148 8.95 -7.19 -2.91
C GLN A 148 9.68 -5.99 -2.31
N ALA A 149 8.99 -4.90 -2.01
CA ALA A 149 9.59 -3.74 -1.32
C ALA A 149 10.14 -4.11 0.06
N ALA A 150 9.38 -4.89 0.86
CA ALA A 150 9.84 -5.38 2.14
C ALA A 150 11.07 -6.31 2.00
N HIS A 151 11.07 -7.18 1.00
CA HIS A 151 12.21 -8.03 0.69
C HIS A 151 13.46 -7.18 0.36
N HIS A 152 13.32 -6.15 -0.49
CA HIS A 152 14.44 -5.26 -0.84
C HIS A 152 14.98 -4.50 0.38
N ILE A 153 14.12 -3.99 1.26
CA ILE A 153 14.56 -3.33 2.51
C ILE A 153 15.29 -4.33 3.41
N PHE A 154 14.76 -5.55 3.52
CA PHE A 154 15.32 -6.55 4.41
C PHE A 154 16.68 -7.08 3.92
N THR A 155 16.81 -7.37 2.63
CA THR A 155 18.02 -7.98 2.05
C THR A 155 19.02 -6.96 1.50
N GLY A 156 18.67 -5.69 1.37
CA GLY A 156 19.49 -4.69 0.68
C GLY A 156 19.67 -4.96 -0.82
N ALA A 157 19.00 -5.98 -1.37
CA ALA A 157 19.15 -6.40 -2.76
C ALA A 157 18.08 -5.78 -3.65
N GLN A 158 18.49 -5.22 -4.79
CA GLN A 158 17.59 -4.74 -5.84
C GLN A 158 18.05 -5.26 -7.21
N GLY A 159 17.34 -6.25 -7.74
CA GLY A 159 17.74 -6.92 -8.98
C GLY A 159 19.05 -7.68 -8.82
N GLU A 160 20.06 -7.36 -9.62
CA GLU A 160 21.40 -7.96 -9.55
C GLU A 160 22.35 -7.20 -8.59
N GLU A 161 21.94 -6.00 -8.12
CA GLU A 161 22.71 -5.22 -7.18
C GLU A 161 22.45 -5.71 -5.76
N THR A 162 23.54 -5.93 -5.00
CA THR A 162 23.48 -6.32 -3.59
C THR A 162 24.16 -5.26 -2.75
N SER A 163 23.53 -4.91 -1.64
CA SER A 163 24.06 -4.03 -0.61
C SER A 163 23.72 -4.57 0.76
N LEU A 164 24.15 -3.91 1.81
CA LEU A 164 23.81 -4.34 3.17
C LEU A 164 22.34 -4.08 3.45
N GLY A 165 21.63 -5.10 3.94
CA GLY A 165 20.26 -5.04 4.42
C GLY A 165 20.12 -5.28 5.92
N LEU A 166 18.89 -5.27 6.41
CA LEU A 166 18.61 -5.61 7.80
C LEU A 166 18.96 -7.05 8.12
N GLU A 167 18.94 -7.95 7.13
CA GLU A 167 19.35 -9.36 7.32
C GLU A 167 20.81 -9.49 7.71
N ASP A 168 21.71 -8.68 7.11
CA ASP A 168 23.15 -8.70 7.46
C ASP A 168 23.36 -8.28 8.91
N TYR A 169 22.63 -7.25 9.35
CA TYR A 169 22.66 -6.86 10.77
C TYR A 169 22.12 -7.98 11.66
N LEU A 170 21.02 -8.61 11.29
CA LEU A 170 20.41 -9.70 12.05
C LEU A 170 21.37 -10.91 12.13
N VAL A 171 21.98 -11.30 11.02
CA VAL A 171 22.98 -12.41 10.97
C VAL A 171 24.21 -12.09 11.82
N SER A 172 24.58 -10.84 12.01
CA SER A 172 25.74 -10.44 12.85
C SER A 172 25.51 -10.64 14.34
N VAL A 173 24.28 -10.86 14.80
CA VAL A 173 23.96 -11.11 16.21
C VAL A 173 23.77 -12.61 16.47
N GLU A 174 24.04 -13.02 17.73
CA GLU A 174 23.93 -14.45 18.13
C GLU A 174 22.51 -14.98 17.91
N GLY A 175 22.38 -16.05 17.13
CA GLY A 175 21.10 -16.69 16.79
C GLY A 175 20.32 -16.01 15.67
N GLY A 176 20.78 -14.87 15.16
CA GLY A 176 20.07 -14.09 14.15
C GLY A 176 19.96 -14.78 12.78
N GLU A 177 20.96 -15.58 12.40
CA GLU A 177 20.94 -16.36 11.15
C GLU A 177 19.73 -17.30 11.09
N ALA A 178 19.37 -17.92 12.23
CA ALA A 178 18.22 -18.81 12.33
C ALA A 178 16.87 -18.10 12.09
N LEU A 179 16.83 -16.77 12.15
CA LEU A 179 15.67 -15.94 11.86
C LEU A 179 15.72 -15.33 10.45
N ALA A 180 16.89 -14.82 10.04
CA ALA A 180 17.06 -14.11 8.78
C ALA A 180 16.70 -14.99 7.56
N LEU A 181 17.26 -16.18 7.47
CA LEU A 181 17.02 -17.08 6.33
C LEU A 181 15.54 -17.48 6.17
N PRO A 182 14.81 -17.92 7.22
CA PRO A 182 13.39 -18.20 7.10
C PRO A 182 12.54 -16.97 6.72
N MET A 183 12.92 -15.75 7.11
CA MET A 183 12.22 -14.54 6.73
C MET A 183 12.34 -14.26 5.22
N VAL A 184 13.54 -14.33 4.67
CA VAL A 184 13.79 -14.18 3.22
C VAL A 184 13.03 -15.25 2.44
N GLU A 185 13.13 -16.51 2.88
CA GLU A 185 12.43 -17.62 2.23
C GLU A 185 10.92 -17.45 2.26
N SER A 186 10.35 -17.05 3.40
CA SER A 186 8.90 -16.83 3.54
C SER A 186 8.38 -15.69 2.64
N LEU A 187 9.12 -14.58 2.53
CA LEU A 187 8.78 -13.47 1.64
C LEU A 187 8.78 -13.96 0.17
N THR A 188 9.84 -14.65 -0.24
CA THR A 188 9.99 -15.17 -1.60
C THR A 188 8.90 -16.18 -1.95
N GLN A 189 8.61 -17.13 -1.04
CA GLN A 189 7.56 -18.14 -1.25
C GLN A 189 6.16 -17.51 -1.31
N THR A 190 5.90 -16.48 -0.52
CA THR A 190 4.61 -15.79 -0.53
C THR A 190 4.40 -15.03 -1.84
N VAL A 191 5.43 -14.36 -2.35
CA VAL A 191 5.38 -13.71 -3.67
C VAL A 191 5.10 -14.74 -4.75
N ALA A 192 5.86 -15.84 -4.78
CA ALA A 192 5.68 -16.90 -5.77
C ALA A 192 4.27 -17.55 -5.70
N ALA A 193 3.72 -17.72 -4.50
CA ALA A 193 2.37 -18.23 -4.33
C ALA A 193 1.31 -17.28 -4.91
N LEU A 194 1.45 -15.98 -4.69
CA LEU A 194 0.56 -14.96 -5.24
C LEU A 194 0.68 -14.86 -6.77
N GLU A 195 1.90 -14.89 -7.30
CA GLU A 195 2.14 -14.90 -8.75
C GLU A 195 1.56 -16.14 -9.44
N GLY A 196 1.56 -17.28 -8.75
CA GLY A 196 0.96 -18.53 -9.22
C GLY A 196 -0.57 -18.58 -9.16
N MET A 197 -1.24 -17.58 -8.59
CA MET A 197 -2.71 -17.52 -8.57
C MET A 197 -3.26 -17.06 -9.91
N ASP A 198 -4.15 -17.85 -10.53
CA ASP A 198 -4.82 -17.49 -11.78
C ASP A 198 -5.94 -16.45 -11.58
N SER A 199 -6.56 -16.43 -10.38
CA SER A 199 -7.63 -15.48 -10.03
C SER A 199 -7.11 -14.20 -9.40
N THR A 200 -7.93 -13.15 -9.44
CA THR A 200 -7.70 -11.96 -8.60
C THR A 200 -8.06 -12.25 -7.14
N ILE A 201 -7.54 -11.48 -6.20
CA ILE A 201 -7.93 -11.61 -4.77
C ILE A 201 -9.43 -11.43 -4.59
N TYR A 202 -10.04 -10.48 -5.30
CA TYR A 202 -11.48 -10.24 -5.20
C TYR A 202 -12.29 -11.47 -5.67
N ASP A 203 -11.95 -12.03 -6.82
CA ASP A 203 -12.69 -13.16 -7.38
C ASP A 203 -12.54 -14.40 -6.49
N ALA A 204 -11.32 -14.69 -6.01
CA ALA A 204 -11.08 -15.78 -5.07
C ALA A 204 -11.90 -15.63 -3.76
N VAL A 205 -12.00 -14.41 -3.22
CA VAL A 205 -12.77 -14.13 -2.00
C VAL A 205 -14.28 -14.17 -2.26
N ALA A 206 -14.75 -13.73 -3.42
CA ALA A 206 -16.17 -13.69 -3.78
C ALA A 206 -16.74 -15.07 -4.12
N GLU A 207 -15.93 -15.99 -4.66
CA GLU A 207 -16.34 -17.36 -4.98
C GLU A 207 -16.52 -18.25 -3.74
N GLU A 208 -15.84 -17.95 -2.64
CA GLU A 208 -15.87 -18.69 -1.38
C GLU A 208 -17.03 -18.27 -0.44
N GLY A 209 -17.72 -17.19 -0.73
CA GLY A 209 -18.85 -16.59 0.05
C GLY A 209 -20.18 -16.90 -0.59
#